data_97a0a107c8709fca5750026838208897
#
_entry.id   97a0a107c8709fca5750026838208897
#
_cell.length_a   1.000
_cell.length_b   1.000
_cell.length_c   1.000
_cell.angle_alpha   90.00
_cell.angle_beta   90.00
_cell.angle_gamma   90.00
#
_symmetry.space_group_name_H-M   'P 1'
#
loop_
_entity.id
_entity.type
_entity.pdbx_description
1 polymer ?
#
loop_
_entity_poly.entity_id
_entity_poly.type
_entity_poly.pdbx_seq_one_letter_code
_entity_poly.pdbx_strand_id
1 'polypeptide(L)'
;ESDGSTVYDFSEWLAVCADIKKSLRAVDDSTPERYPNRMIADLSDMLEDTSAIAVDVGQHMVWSYQSFKNHEGQKLLFSGGHGAMGYGLPAAIGAYYATGKPTACICGDGALQMNIQE
;
A
#
# COMPACT_ATOMS: atom_id res chain seq x y z
N GLU A 1 16.21 -31.87 21.38
CA GLU A 1 16.03 -30.56 22.03
C GLU A 1 14.84 -29.88 21.37
N SER A 2 13.72 -29.82 22.08
CA SER A 2 12.50 -29.18 21.61
C SER A 2 12.76 -27.67 21.62
N ASP A 3 12.74 -27.05 20.43
CA ASP A 3 12.65 -25.59 20.29
C ASP A 3 11.37 -25.11 20.99
N GLY A 4 11.55 -24.48 22.14
CA GLY A 4 10.46 -23.93 22.95
C GLY A 4 9.91 -22.63 22.37
N SER A 5 9.53 -22.62 21.08
CA SER A 5 8.84 -21.48 20.49
C SER A 5 7.47 -21.33 21.14
N THR A 6 7.35 -20.34 22.00
CA THR A 6 6.05 -19.96 22.59
C THR A 6 5.14 -19.49 21.44
N VAL A 7 4.13 -20.29 21.11
CA VAL A 7 3.09 -19.88 20.18
C VAL A 7 2.17 -18.90 20.90
N TYR A 8 2.24 -17.62 20.55
CA TYR A 8 1.35 -16.61 21.10
C TYR A 8 0.01 -16.65 20.36
N ASP A 9 -1.09 -16.70 21.10
CA ASP A 9 -2.44 -16.55 20.57
C ASP A 9 -2.81 -15.06 20.49
N PHE A 10 -2.95 -14.53 19.28
CA PHE A 10 -3.35 -13.16 19.02
C PHE A 10 -4.81 -13.02 18.59
N SER A 11 -5.65 -14.06 18.76
CA SER A 11 -7.02 -14.07 18.25
C SER A 11 -7.87 -12.92 18.80
N GLU A 12 -7.80 -12.62 20.09
CA GLU A 12 -8.52 -11.49 20.70
C GLU A 12 -8.04 -10.15 20.15
N TRP A 13 -6.73 -9.96 20.01
CA TRP A 13 -6.16 -8.75 19.44
C TRP A 13 -6.55 -8.56 17.97
N LEU A 14 -6.53 -9.62 17.19
CA LEU A 14 -6.95 -9.59 15.78
C LEU A 14 -8.44 -9.25 15.65
N ALA A 15 -9.30 -9.73 16.57
CA ALA A 15 -10.71 -9.36 16.61
C ALA A 15 -10.90 -7.85 16.86
N VAL A 16 -10.18 -7.29 17.84
CA VAL A 16 -10.19 -5.83 18.11
C VAL A 16 -9.71 -5.04 16.90
N CYS A 17 -8.63 -5.47 16.26
CA CYS A 17 -8.13 -4.82 15.04
C CYS A 17 -9.15 -4.85 13.89
N ALA A 18 -9.86 -5.97 13.72
CA ALA A 18 -10.90 -6.11 12.71
C ALA A 18 -12.09 -5.17 12.96
N ASP A 19 -12.53 -5.02 14.20
CA ASP A 19 -13.61 -4.12 14.58
C ASP A 19 -13.23 -2.65 14.39
N ILE A 20 -12.01 -2.27 14.78
CA ILE A 20 -11.48 -0.92 14.55
C ILE A 20 -11.38 -0.65 13.04
N LYS A 21 -10.84 -1.57 12.27
CA LYS A 21 -10.75 -1.44 10.80
C LYS A 21 -12.12 -1.28 10.15
N LYS A 22 -13.14 -1.97 10.66
CA LYS A 22 -14.51 -1.85 10.17
C LYS A 22 -15.13 -0.49 10.51
N SER A 23 -14.89 0.03 11.72
CA SER A 23 -15.42 1.33 12.18
C SER A 23 -14.73 2.53 11.53
N LEU A 24 -13.46 2.38 11.13
CA LEU A 24 -12.65 3.42 10.49
C LEU A 24 -12.63 3.32 8.95
N ARG A 25 -13.54 2.57 8.35
CA ARG A 25 -13.57 2.35 6.91
C ARG A 25 -13.74 3.67 6.16
N ALA A 26 -12.76 4.00 5.30
CA ALA A 26 -12.77 5.26 4.53
C ALA A 26 -13.69 5.20 3.30
N VAL A 27 -14.12 4.00 2.90
CA VAL A 27 -14.93 3.76 1.70
C VAL A 27 -16.03 2.75 2.02
N ASP A 28 -17.26 3.07 1.64
CA ASP A 28 -18.43 2.19 1.67
C ASP A 28 -19.23 2.30 0.36
N ASP A 29 -20.34 1.59 0.27
CA ASP A 29 -21.17 1.55 -0.95
C ASP A 29 -21.79 2.91 -1.34
N SER A 30 -21.88 3.85 -0.38
CA SER A 30 -22.38 5.21 -0.59
C SER A 30 -21.29 6.20 -1.00
N THR A 31 -20.02 5.80 -0.94
CA THR A 31 -18.87 6.68 -1.26
C THR A 31 -18.84 6.99 -2.75
N PRO A 32 -18.86 8.28 -3.15
CA PRO A 32 -18.84 8.65 -4.56
C PRO A 32 -17.60 8.11 -5.30
N GLU A 33 -17.77 7.72 -6.58
CA GLU A 33 -16.67 7.18 -7.42
C GLU A 33 -15.48 8.13 -7.53
N ARG A 34 -15.70 9.45 -7.52
CA ARG A 34 -14.63 10.47 -7.60
C ARG A 34 -13.96 10.77 -6.26
N TYR A 35 -14.38 10.10 -5.19
CA TYR A 35 -13.72 10.28 -3.90
C TYR A 35 -12.34 9.59 -3.91
N PRO A 36 -11.25 10.29 -3.52
CA PRO A 36 -9.90 9.76 -3.67
C PRO A 36 -9.68 8.37 -3.06
N ASN A 37 -10.24 8.13 -1.89
CA ASN A 37 -10.14 6.82 -1.22
C ASN A 37 -10.86 5.72 -2.03
N ARG A 38 -11.98 6.04 -2.70
CA ARG A 38 -12.67 5.10 -3.58
C ARG A 38 -11.83 4.77 -4.80
N MET A 39 -11.23 5.78 -5.43
CA MET A 39 -10.32 5.57 -6.57
C MET A 39 -9.14 4.68 -6.20
N ILE A 40 -8.55 4.86 -5.00
CA ILE A 40 -7.47 4.00 -4.51
C ILE A 40 -7.95 2.56 -4.25
N ALA A 41 -9.15 2.39 -3.69
CA ALA A 41 -9.72 1.07 -3.47
C ALA A 41 -9.96 0.32 -4.78
N ASP A 42 -10.55 0.99 -5.77
CA ASP A 42 -10.82 0.43 -7.10
C ASP A 42 -9.50 0.15 -7.85
N LEU A 43 -8.51 1.04 -7.75
CA LEU A 43 -7.17 0.83 -8.30
C LEU A 43 -6.50 -0.40 -7.69
N SER A 44 -6.66 -0.63 -6.39
CA SER A 44 -6.07 -1.81 -5.74
C SER A 44 -6.60 -3.13 -6.31
N ASP A 45 -7.89 -3.19 -6.62
CA ASP A 45 -8.50 -4.38 -7.26
C ASP A 45 -7.96 -4.59 -8.69
N MET A 46 -7.71 -3.50 -9.44
CA MET A 46 -7.10 -3.57 -10.78
C MET A 46 -5.63 -4.01 -10.78
N LEU A 47 -4.94 -3.84 -9.66
CA LEU A 47 -3.52 -4.14 -9.50
C LEU A 47 -3.26 -5.48 -8.77
N GLU A 48 -4.25 -6.35 -8.66
CA GLU A 48 -4.14 -7.62 -7.92
C GLU A 48 -3.00 -8.53 -8.41
N ASP A 49 -2.68 -8.50 -9.71
CA ASP A 49 -1.61 -9.29 -10.32
C ASP A 49 -0.22 -8.64 -10.22
N THR A 50 -0.09 -7.45 -9.63
CA THR A 50 1.21 -6.80 -9.49
C THR A 50 1.97 -7.32 -8.27
N SER A 51 3.29 -7.50 -8.40
CA SER A 51 4.13 -8.03 -7.31
C SER A 51 4.46 -7.00 -6.24
N ALA A 52 4.55 -5.74 -6.62
CA ALA A 52 4.85 -4.64 -5.71
C ALA A 52 4.17 -3.33 -6.13
N ILE A 53 3.78 -2.57 -5.16
CA ILE A 53 3.20 -1.23 -5.31
C ILE A 53 4.08 -0.26 -4.53
N ALA A 54 4.78 0.63 -5.21
CA ALA A 54 5.53 1.72 -4.58
C ALA A 54 4.63 2.95 -4.50
N VAL A 55 4.49 3.50 -3.31
CA VAL A 55 3.66 4.70 -3.08
C VAL A 55 4.56 5.83 -2.60
N ASP A 56 4.58 6.91 -3.36
CA ASP A 56 5.34 8.11 -3.04
C ASP A 56 4.65 8.94 -1.95
N VAL A 57 5.30 10.01 -1.52
CA VAL A 57 4.85 10.88 -0.44
C VAL A 57 3.95 12.00 -0.95
N GLY A 58 2.75 12.10 -0.36
CA GLY A 58 1.73 13.08 -0.71
C GLY A 58 0.35 12.67 -0.19
N GLN A 59 -0.71 13.36 -0.61
CA GLN A 59 -2.08 13.00 -0.22
C GLN A 59 -2.45 11.59 -0.65
N HIS A 60 -1.99 11.14 -1.81
CA HIS A 60 -2.19 9.79 -2.32
C HIS A 60 -1.60 8.72 -1.39
N MET A 61 -0.53 9.00 -0.66
CA MET A 61 0.01 8.09 0.35
C MET A 61 -0.97 7.88 1.50
N VAL A 62 -1.59 8.95 1.99
CA VAL A 62 -2.59 8.88 3.06
C VAL A 62 -3.80 8.08 2.60
N TRP A 63 -4.32 8.35 1.41
CA TRP A 63 -5.44 7.60 0.83
C TRP A 63 -5.09 6.13 0.61
N SER A 64 -3.83 5.83 0.22
CA SER A 64 -3.36 4.45 0.05
C SER A 64 -3.28 3.71 1.38
N TYR A 65 -2.77 4.32 2.45
CA TYR A 65 -2.80 3.72 3.78
C TYR A 65 -4.21 3.39 4.26
N GLN A 66 -5.19 4.24 3.91
CA GLN A 66 -6.57 4.09 4.37
C GLN A 66 -7.37 3.08 3.54
N SER A 67 -7.09 2.95 2.24
CA SER A 67 -8.03 2.32 1.31
C SER A 67 -7.43 1.31 0.35
N PHE A 68 -6.10 1.22 0.23
CA PHE A 68 -5.48 0.21 -0.64
C PHE A 68 -5.67 -1.18 -0.03
N LYS A 69 -6.24 -2.10 -0.82
CA LYS A 69 -6.41 -3.50 -0.46
C LYS A 69 -5.17 -4.26 -0.91
N ASN A 70 -4.37 -4.72 0.03
CA ASN A 70 -3.19 -5.52 -0.28
C ASN A 70 -3.58 -6.98 -0.56
N HIS A 71 -3.18 -7.49 -1.72
CA HIS A 71 -3.44 -8.88 -2.11
C HIS A 71 -2.31 -9.80 -1.66
N GLU A 72 -2.60 -11.10 -1.59
CA GLU A 72 -1.62 -12.09 -1.16
C GLU A 72 -0.37 -12.08 -2.05
N GLY A 73 0.80 -12.04 -1.43
CA GLY A 73 2.08 -11.98 -2.13
C GLY A 73 2.50 -10.61 -2.64
N GLN A 74 1.64 -9.60 -2.58
CA GLN A 74 2.01 -8.22 -2.92
C GLN A 74 2.90 -7.58 -1.84
N LYS A 75 3.80 -6.70 -2.28
CA LYS A 75 4.63 -5.85 -1.41
C LYS A 75 4.19 -4.40 -1.55
N LEU A 76 3.80 -3.77 -0.45
CA LEU A 76 3.58 -2.32 -0.40
C LEU A 76 4.84 -1.63 0.10
N LEU A 77 5.36 -0.70 -0.71
CA LEU A 77 6.59 0.03 -0.44
C LEU A 77 6.27 1.50 -0.20
N PHE A 78 6.55 1.98 1.00
CA PHE A 78 6.29 3.36 1.42
C PHE A 78 7.52 3.98 2.06
N SER A 79 7.79 5.26 1.81
CA SER A 79 8.74 6.06 2.57
C SER A 79 8.06 6.67 3.82
N GLY A 80 7.40 5.83 4.63
CA GLY A 80 6.53 6.28 5.72
C GLY A 80 7.26 6.87 6.93
N GLY A 81 8.53 6.51 7.14
CA GLY A 81 9.31 7.00 8.28
C GLY A 81 9.88 8.40 8.06
N HIS A 82 10.57 8.62 6.96
CA HIS A 82 11.21 9.90 6.64
C HIS A 82 10.34 10.81 5.76
N GLY A 83 9.48 10.23 4.94
CA GLY A 83 8.60 11.00 4.05
C GLY A 83 9.33 11.65 2.87
N ALA A 84 10.32 10.97 2.30
CA ALA A 84 11.08 11.48 1.16
C ALA A 84 10.23 11.43 -0.11
N MET A 85 9.90 12.59 -0.68
CA MET A 85 9.28 12.69 -2.01
C MET A 85 10.28 12.24 -3.10
N GLY A 86 9.75 11.65 -4.18
CA GLY A 86 10.56 11.08 -5.26
C GLY A 86 11.02 9.65 -5.01
N TYR A 87 10.62 9.05 -3.88
CA TYR A 87 10.93 7.66 -3.53
C TYR A 87 10.24 6.64 -4.44
N GLY A 88 9.00 6.92 -4.86
CA GLY A 88 8.11 5.93 -5.47
C GLY A 88 8.64 5.36 -6.78
N LEU A 89 9.10 6.21 -7.70
CA LEU A 89 9.60 5.78 -9.01
C LEU A 89 10.83 4.87 -8.90
N PRO A 90 11.95 5.26 -8.24
CA PRO A 90 13.11 4.37 -8.11
C PRO A 90 12.79 3.10 -7.31
N ALA A 91 11.88 3.16 -6.33
CA ALA A 91 11.46 1.97 -5.59
C ALA A 91 10.70 0.98 -6.48
N ALA A 92 9.81 1.45 -7.35
CA ALA A 92 9.10 0.60 -8.31
C ALA A 92 10.06 -0.04 -9.32
N ILE A 93 11.01 0.73 -9.85
CA ILE A 93 12.05 0.23 -10.76
C ILE A 93 12.88 -0.85 -10.05
N GLY A 94 13.36 -0.57 -8.84
CA GLY A 94 14.13 -1.54 -8.04
C GLY A 94 13.34 -2.82 -7.75
N ALA A 95 12.05 -2.71 -7.43
CA ALA A 95 11.18 -3.86 -7.19
C ALA A 95 10.98 -4.72 -8.46
N TYR A 96 10.85 -4.08 -9.62
CA TYR A 96 10.77 -4.79 -10.89
C TYR A 96 12.04 -5.59 -11.18
N TYR A 97 13.21 -4.96 -11.05
CA TYR A 97 14.49 -5.67 -11.28
C TYR A 97 14.76 -6.78 -10.25
N ALA A 98 14.29 -6.61 -9.02
CA ALA A 98 14.43 -7.62 -7.98
C ALA A 98 13.53 -8.84 -8.19
N THR A 99 12.34 -8.65 -8.78
CA THR A 99 11.32 -9.71 -8.89
C THR A 99 11.12 -10.24 -10.30
N GLY A 100 11.44 -9.46 -11.32
CA GLY A 100 11.11 -9.73 -12.72
C GLY A 100 9.60 -9.71 -13.02
N LYS A 101 8.79 -9.17 -12.11
CA LYS A 101 7.32 -9.18 -12.20
C LYS A 101 6.77 -7.75 -12.31
N PRO A 102 5.54 -7.57 -12.84
CA PRO A 102 4.90 -6.27 -12.89
C PRO A 102 4.90 -5.55 -11.55
N THR A 103 5.21 -4.27 -11.57
CA THR A 103 5.15 -3.36 -10.42
C THR A 103 4.36 -2.11 -10.79
N ALA A 104 3.79 -1.43 -9.81
CA ALA A 104 3.11 -0.17 -10.01
C ALA A 104 3.70 0.92 -9.11
N CYS A 105 3.61 2.18 -9.57
CA CYS A 105 3.98 3.34 -8.79
C CYS A 105 2.78 4.27 -8.66
N ILE A 106 2.42 4.63 -7.44
CA ILE A 106 1.41 5.66 -7.15
C ILE A 106 2.16 6.89 -6.66
N CYS A 107 2.21 7.93 -7.47
CA CYS A 107 2.96 9.16 -7.16
C CYS A 107 2.20 10.41 -7.60
N GLY A 108 2.51 11.54 -6.95
CA GLY A 108 2.07 12.85 -7.40
C GLY A 108 2.97 13.37 -8.53
N ASP A 109 2.47 14.37 -9.24
CA ASP A 109 3.18 15.04 -10.33
C ASP A 109 4.53 15.62 -9.91
N GLY A 110 4.58 16.29 -8.75
CA GLY A 110 5.82 16.85 -8.20
C GLY A 110 6.83 15.77 -7.78
N ALA A 111 6.37 14.70 -7.13
CA ALA A 111 7.22 13.60 -6.72
C ALA A 111 7.83 12.85 -7.92
N LEU A 112 7.02 12.62 -8.96
CA LEU A 112 7.50 12.03 -10.21
C LEU A 112 8.61 12.86 -10.86
N GLN A 113 8.48 14.19 -10.85
CA GLN A 113 9.47 15.12 -11.44
C GLN A 113 10.83 15.07 -10.74
N MET A 114 10.87 14.74 -9.44
CA MET A 114 12.11 14.75 -8.65
C MET A 114 13.13 13.71 -9.11
N ASN A 115 12.66 12.55 -9.55
CA ASN A 115 13.51 11.43 -9.96
C ASN A 115 13.12 10.87 -11.33
N ILE A 116 12.60 11.72 -12.21
CA ILE A 116 12.17 11.32 -13.57
C ILE A 116 13.35 10.87 -14.46
N GLN A 117 14.58 11.19 -14.06
CA GLN A 117 15.80 10.76 -14.75
C GLN A 117 16.11 9.26 -14.56
N GLU A 118 15.51 8.58 -13.59
CA GLU A 118 15.65 7.13 -13.40
C GLU A 118 14.99 6.32 -14.51
#